data_d11a1a0c714ca0680fdcf91d156077b4
#
_entry.id   d11a1a0c714ca0680fdcf91d156077b4
#
_cell.length_a   1.000
_cell.length_b   1.000
_cell.length_c   1.000
_cell.angle_alpha   90.00
_cell.angle_beta   90.00
_cell.angle_gamma   90.00
#
_symmetry.space_group_name_H-M   'P 1'
#
loop_
_entity.id
_entity.type
_entity.pdbx_description
1 polymer ?
#
loop_
_entity_poly.entity_id
_entity_poly.type
_entity_poly.pdbx_seq_one_letter_code
_entity_poly.pdbx_strand_id
1 'polypeptide(L)'
;MIIFNVSPYCLFPDDENRKFSVYYMELAPGSHWQSEPHLRGTTEFVTLFAGANEITADQKAIVVQAGESVRFQGDTTHAYRNISDQTTILHMILYNP
;
A
#
# COMPACT_ATOMS: atom_id res chain seq x y z
N MET A 1 -13.80 -4.59 -10.22
CA MET A 1 -13.28 -3.77 -9.10
C MET A 1 -13.48 -2.30 -9.40
N ILE A 2 -13.89 -1.53 -8.43
CA ILE A 2 -14.10 -0.10 -8.56
C ILE A 2 -12.98 0.63 -7.84
N ILE A 3 -12.29 1.51 -8.55
CA ILE A 3 -11.24 2.36 -7.99
C ILE A 3 -11.65 3.80 -8.22
N PHE A 4 -11.66 4.62 -7.15
CA PHE A 4 -11.92 6.04 -7.29
C PHE A 4 -11.14 6.81 -6.22
N ASN A 5 -10.68 7.99 -6.60
CA ASN A 5 -9.98 8.93 -5.73
C ASN A 5 -8.78 8.32 -5.02
N VAL A 6 -7.98 7.56 -5.77
CA VAL A 6 -6.70 7.03 -5.31
C VAL A 6 -5.60 7.79 -6.04
N SER A 7 -4.67 8.36 -5.26
CA SER A 7 -3.59 9.19 -5.80
C SER A 7 -2.24 8.67 -5.31
N PRO A 8 -1.66 7.68 -6.00
CA PRO A 8 -0.32 7.21 -5.66
C PRO A 8 0.74 8.11 -6.29
N TYR A 9 1.74 8.49 -5.51
CA TYR A 9 2.88 9.27 -5.98
C TYR A 9 4.16 8.52 -5.68
N CYS A 10 5.01 8.35 -6.69
CA CYS A 10 6.34 7.83 -6.46
C CYS A 10 7.22 8.98 -5.96
N LEU A 11 7.64 8.88 -4.70
CA LEU A 11 8.51 9.87 -4.08
C LEU A 11 9.97 9.63 -4.43
N PHE A 12 10.38 8.37 -4.40
CA PHE A 12 11.75 7.95 -4.69
C PHE A 12 11.71 6.65 -5.48
N PRO A 13 12.11 6.66 -6.76
CA PRO A 13 12.15 5.43 -7.55
C PRO A 13 13.36 4.58 -7.16
N ASP A 14 13.25 3.28 -7.41
CA ASP A 14 14.38 2.38 -7.30
C ASP A 14 15.34 2.59 -8.48
N ASP A 15 16.57 2.11 -8.31
CA ASP A 15 17.56 2.06 -9.38
C ASP A 15 18.45 0.84 -9.12
N GLU A 16 19.49 0.66 -9.95
CA GLU A 16 20.35 -0.52 -9.82
C GLU A 16 21.19 -0.52 -8.54
N ASN A 17 21.31 0.62 -7.87
CA ASN A 17 22.02 0.74 -6.59
C ASN A 17 21.07 0.72 -5.40
N ARG A 18 19.82 1.11 -5.60
CA ARG A 18 18.78 1.12 -4.58
C ARG A 18 17.67 0.17 -4.97
N LYS A 19 17.51 -0.87 -4.18
CA LYS A 19 16.55 -1.94 -4.46
C LYS A 19 15.18 -1.64 -3.86
N PHE A 20 14.87 -0.37 -3.62
CA PHE A 20 13.58 0.02 -3.05
C PHE A 20 13.05 1.28 -3.74
N SER A 21 11.74 1.40 -3.72
CA SER A 21 11.03 2.61 -4.13
C SER A 21 10.09 3.04 -3.02
N VAL A 22 9.82 4.33 -2.93
CA VAL A 22 8.97 4.90 -1.88
C VAL A 22 7.80 5.61 -2.54
N TYR A 23 6.60 5.29 -2.07
CA TYR A 23 5.36 5.88 -2.58
C TYR A 23 4.59 6.55 -1.46
N TYR A 24 3.87 7.59 -1.83
CA TYR A 24 2.86 8.25 -1.02
C TYR A 24 1.51 8.00 -1.66
N MET A 25 0.51 7.66 -0.85
CA MET A 25 -0.81 7.37 -1.39
C MET A 25 -1.90 7.99 -0.53
N GLU A 26 -2.92 8.55 -1.20
CA GLU A 26 -4.15 9.01 -0.56
C GLU A 26 -5.31 8.20 -1.10
N LEU A 27 -6.17 7.73 -0.20
CA LEU A 27 -7.40 7.03 -0.57
C LEU A 27 -8.57 7.74 0.06
N ALA A 28 -9.51 8.20 -0.77
CA ALA A 28 -10.74 8.78 -0.27
C ALA A 28 -11.60 7.72 0.46
N PRO A 29 -12.52 8.13 1.32
CA PRO A 29 -13.40 7.16 2.00
C PRO A 29 -14.09 6.23 1.02
N GLY A 30 -14.07 4.94 1.32
CA GLY A 30 -14.70 3.91 0.50
C GLY A 30 -13.94 3.53 -0.76
N SER A 31 -12.80 4.17 -1.05
CA SER A 31 -12.02 3.81 -2.23
C SER A 31 -11.30 2.49 -2.02
N HIS A 32 -11.00 1.84 -3.14
CA HIS A 32 -10.44 0.51 -3.15
C HIS A 32 -9.46 0.42 -4.30
N TRP A 33 -8.25 -0.07 -4.04
CA TRP A 33 -7.24 -0.26 -5.06
C TRP A 33 -6.65 -1.65 -4.95
N GLN A 34 -6.69 -2.39 -6.06
CA GLN A 34 -6.08 -3.71 -6.15
C GLN A 34 -4.82 -3.63 -7.00
N SER A 35 -3.73 -4.15 -6.47
CA SER A 35 -2.45 -4.17 -7.16
C SER A 35 -2.17 -5.57 -7.69
N GLU A 36 -1.62 -5.62 -8.91
CA GLU A 36 -1.06 -6.86 -9.42
C GLU A 36 0.19 -7.23 -8.62
N PRO A 37 0.58 -8.51 -8.61
CA PRO A 37 1.81 -8.92 -7.94
C PRO A 37 3.02 -8.16 -8.49
N HIS A 38 3.88 -7.73 -7.58
CA HIS A 38 5.18 -7.18 -7.95
C HIS A 38 6.16 -8.30 -8.28
N LEU A 39 7.40 -7.93 -8.61
CA LEU A 39 8.45 -8.91 -8.90
C LEU A 39 8.61 -9.87 -7.73
N ARG A 40 8.95 -11.11 -8.06
CA ARG A 40 9.15 -12.16 -7.06
C ARG A 40 10.17 -11.71 -6.00
N GLY A 41 9.83 -11.94 -4.74
CA GLY A 41 10.68 -11.56 -3.62
C GLY A 41 10.45 -10.13 -3.12
N THR A 42 9.54 -9.36 -3.73
CA THR A 42 9.25 -8.02 -3.29
C THR A 42 8.56 -8.05 -1.93
N THR A 43 9.06 -7.22 -1.01
CA THR A 43 8.43 -6.98 0.28
C THR A 43 7.87 -5.56 0.28
N GLU A 44 6.67 -5.42 0.80
CA GLU A 44 6.01 -4.13 0.93
C GLU A 44 5.96 -3.73 2.40
N PHE A 45 6.33 -2.48 2.66
CA PHE A 45 6.29 -1.89 4.01
C PHE A 45 5.33 -0.72 3.94
N VAL A 46 4.27 -0.77 4.74
CA VAL A 46 3.21 0.26 4.72
C VAL A 46 3.11 0.89 6.09
N THR A 47 3.09 2.23 6.12
CA THR A 47 2.85 3.01 7.33
C THR A 47 1.68 3.94 7.08
N LEU A 48 0.69 3.91 7.97
CA LEU A 48 -0.47 4.79 7.91
C LEU A 48 -0.25 6.03 8.76
N PHE A 49 -0.60 7.18 8.20
CA PHE A 49 -0.50 8.47 8.91
C PHE A 49 -1.87 9.03 9.24
N ALA A 50 -2.92 8.63 8.53
CA ALA A 50 -4.29 9.09 8.79
C ALA A 50 -5.28 8.01 8.34
N GLY A 51 -6.41 7.94 9.03
CA GLY A 51 -7.49 7.03 8.66
C GLY A 51 -7.28 5.60 9.11
N ALA A 52 -7.98 4.69 8.46
CA ALA A 52 -7.85 3.26 8.68
C ALA A 52 -8.00 2.55 7.34
N ASN A 53 -7.21 1.53 7.12
CA ASN A 53 -7.17 0.86 5.84
C ASN A 53 -7.15 -0.66 6.04
N GLU A 54 -7.93 -1.36 5.25
CA GLU A 54 -7.84 -2.81 5.18
C GLU A 54 -6.88 -3.17 4.07
N ILE A 55 -5.89 -3.99 4.39
CA ILE A 55 -4.93 -4.50 3.42
C ILE A 55 -5.15 -6.01 3.31
N THR A 56 -5.37 -6.48 2.10
CA THR A 56 -5.52 -7.90 1.82
C THR A 56 -4.33 -8.35 0.99
N ALA A 57 -3.63 -9.37 1.45
CA ALA A 57 -2.50 -9.94 0.75
C ALA A 57 -2.48 -11.45 1.03
N ASP A 58 -2.25 -12.25 -0.01
CA ASP A 58 -2.20 -13.71 0.10
C ASP A 58 -3.43 -14.25 0.83
N GLN A 59 -4.63 -13.75 0.46
CA GLN A 59 -5.93 -14.14 1.00
C GLN A 59 -6.10 -13.85 2.50
N LYS A 60 -5.24 -13.03 3.07
CA LYS A 60 -5.34 -12.59 4.46
C LYS A 60 -5.60 -11.09 4.49
N ALA A 61 -6.50 -10.69 5.37
CA ALA A 61 -6.84 -9.28 5.54
C ALA A 61 -6.38 -8.80 6.90
N ILE A 62 -5.82 -7.61 6.94
CA ILE A 62 -5.42 -6.94 8.17
C ILE A 62 -5.88 -5.50 8.12
N VAL A 63 -6.32 -4.98 9.27
CA VAL A 63 -6.69 -3.57 9.39
C VAL A 63 -5.53 -2.83 10.01
N VAL A 64 -5.11 -1.74 9.36
CA VAL A 64 -4.03 -0.88 9.80
C VAL A 64 -4.64 0.48 10.11
N GLN A 65 -4.31 1.03 11.27
CA GLN A 65 -4.80 2.33 11.71
C GLN A 65 -3.67 3.36 11.72
N ALA A 66 -4.04 4.63 11.79
CA ALA A 66 -3.07 5.71 11.84
C ALA A 66 -2.03 5.47 12.94
N GLY A 67 -0.76 5.63 12.59
CA GLY A 67 0.35 5.38 13.49
C GLY A 67 0.87 3.94 13.47
N GLU A 68 0.22 3.06 12.73
CA GLU A 68 0.63 1.65 12.65
C GLU A 68 1.33 1.37 11.33
N SER A 69 2.14 0.32 11.34
CA SER A 69 2.86 -0.15 10.16
C SER A 69 2.68 -1.65 10.00
N VAL A 70 2.75 -2.09 8.75
CA VAL A 70 2.65 -3.51 8.42
C VAL A 70 3.64 -3.84 7.31
N ARG A 71 4.12 -5.07 7.31
CA ARG A 71 4.99 -5.62 6.27
C ARG A 71 4.35 -6.88 5.71
N PHE A 72 4.34 -7.01 4.40
CA PHE A 72 3.82 -8.21 3.75
C PHE A 72 4.55 -8.45 2.42
N GLN A 73 4.38 -9.65 1.89
CA GLN A 73 4.96 -9.99 0.58
C GLN A 73 4.13 -9.33 -0.52
N GLY A 74 4.79 -8.52 -1.35
CA GLY A 74 4.15 -7.80 -2.44
C GLY A 74 4.13 -8.57 -3.75
N ASP A 75 4.64 -9.80 -3.79
CA ASP A 75 4.66 -10.64 -4.99
C ASP A 75 3.41 -11.51 -5.12
N THR A 76 2.38 -11.24 -4.33
CA THR A 76 1.05 -11.82 -4.47
C THR A 76 0.07 -10.69 -4.79
N THR A 77 -1.11 -11.04 -5.30
CA THR A 77 -2.18 -10.05 -5.49
C THR A 77 -2.54 -9.46 -4.15
N HIS A 78 -2.60 -8.14 -4.08
CA HIS A 78 -2.93 -7.45 -2.84
C HIS A 78 -3.80 -6.24 -3.12
N ALA A 79 -4.51 -5.79 -2.08
CA ALA A 79 -5.49 -4.73 -2.22
C ALA A 79 -5.50 -3.84 -0.99
N TYR A 80 -5.88 -2.59 -1.22
CA TYR A 80 -6.03 -1.55 -0.19
C TYR A 80 -7.45 -1.03 -0.24
N ARG A 81 -8.10 -0.95 0.91
CA ARG A 81 -9.45 -0.40 1.00
C ARG A 81 -9.54 0.54 2.18
N ASN A 82 -9.96 1.78 1.92
CA ASN A 82 -10.20 2.73 3.00
C ASN A 82 -11.55 2.40 3.65
N ILE A 83 -11.48 1.95 4.91
CA ILE A 83 -12.67 1.57 5.69
C ILE A 83 -13.07 2.66 6.68
N SER A 84 -12.45 3.84 6.59
CA SER A 84 -12.77 4.96 7.46
C SER A 84 -13.63 5.99 6.74
N ASP A 85 -14.09 7.00 7.48
CA ASP A 85 -14.89 8.09 6.95
C ASP A 85 -14.05 9.32 6.60
N GLN A 86 -12.74 9.18 6.59
CA GLN A 86 -11.81 10.24 6.23
C GLN A 86 -10.79 9.72 5.22
N THR A 87 -10.06 10.63 4.59
CA THR A 87 -8.99 10.25 3.66
C THR A 87 -7.90 9.48 4.40
N THR A 88 -7.53 8.33 3.87
CA THR A 88 -6.39 7.57 4.36
C THR A 88 -5.13 8.08 3.69
N ILE A 89 -4.09 8.30 4.50
CA ILE A 89 -2.77 8.75 4.02
C ILE A 89 -1.75 7.71 4.47
N LEU A 90 -0.97 7.20 3.53
CA LEU A 90 0.02 6.18 3.83
C LEU A 90 1.27 6.32 2.97
N HIS A 91 2.36 5.76 3.49
CA HIS A 91 3.58 5.53 2.72
C HIS A 91 3.72 4.04 2.44
N MET A 92 4.24 3.73 1.26
CA MET A 92 4.61 2.36 0.90
C MET A 92 6.06 2.34 0.47
N ILE A 93 6.80 1.37 0.98
CA ILE A 93 8.16 1.09 0.50
C ILE A 93 8.11 -0.29 -0.14
N LEU A 94 8.51 -0.35 -1.41
CA LEU A 94 8.63 -1.60 -2.15
C LEU A 94 10.10 -1.96 -2.22
N TYR A 95 10.46 -3.08 -1.62
CA TYR A 95 11.85 -3.55 -1.58
C TYR A 95 11.96 -4.85 -2.36
N ASN A 96 12.82 -4.85 -3.36
CA ASN A 96 13.14 -6.05 -4.14
C ASN A 96 14.65 -6.24 -4.13
N PRO A 97 15.15 -7.16 -3.30
CA PRO A 97 16.59 -7.36 -3.16
C PRO A 97 17.27 -7.95 -4.41
#